data_2d364d5fbea1607d7262c4c1a8c71a2b
#
_entry.id   2d364d5fbea1607d7262c4c1a8c71a2b
#
_cell.length_a   1.000
_cell.length_b   1.000
_cell.length_c   1.000
_cell.angle_alpha   90.00
_cell.angle_beta   90.00
_cell.angle_gamma   90.00
#
_symmetry.space_group_name_H-M   'P 1'
#
loop_
_entity.id
_entity.type
_entity.pdbx_description
1 polymer ?
#
loop_
_entity_poly.entity_id
_entity_poly.type
_entity_poly.pdbx_seq_one_letter_code
_entity_poly.pdbx_strand_id
1 'polypeptide(L)'
;MEDLYDRFLECGGKVCTDTRRIVPGSVFFALKGENFDGNDFAAAALEQGAAYAVVERTPEGAGDRFIKVPDTLQALQQLARIHRLHFETPVVGITGTNGKTTTKELVNAVLSARYSTLCTKGNLNNHIGVPLTLLGLNEGHQIAIVEMGASHPGEIASSVSMALPTCGLITNVGRAHLEGFGSFEGVKRTKGELYDFLNATAGTVFYNADSSDICEMVEKRERLARIPYGAKYQGVKILPANVREPFLRIKLPEGRIIRTHLVGAYNADNVLAALCVARHFEVDEDAAIAAIEAYTPSNNRSQMVTTASNTLIVDAYNANHTSMLTSLDNFAATDFANKVLILGDMYELGEFSRQAHADVLRKACAITPELFLVGRGEFKAAAEDVPEASGARFFDSAEALREWLGSHPLKDRTILLKGSNSNRLFILPEIL
;
A
#
# COMPACT_ATOMS: atom_id res chain seq x y z
N MET A 1 -7.71 22.97 -21.18
CA MET A 1 -8.04 22.23 -19.93
C MET A 1 -9.47 22.53 -19.47
N GLU A 2 -9.97 23.75 -19.58
CA GLU A 2 -11.37 24.08 -19.26
C GLU A 2 -12.36 23.23 -20.07
N ASP A 3 -12.21 23.16 -21.39
CA ASP A 3 -13.06 22.31 -22.25
C ASP A 3 -13.02 20.82 -21.83
N LEU A 4 -11.86 20.29 -21.45
CA LEU A 4 -11.74 18.91 -20.96
C LEU A 4 -12.46 18.73 -19.62
N TYR A 5 -12.42 19.74 -18.74
CA TYR A 5 -13.12 19.69 -17.47
C TYR A 5 -14.64 19.73 -17.66
N ASP A 6 -15.15 20.55 -18.59
CA ASP A 6 -16.57 20.59 -18.94
C ASP A 6 -17.04 19.22 -19.48
N ARG A 7 -16.27 18.59 -20.38
CA ARG A 7 -16.56 17.25 -20.88
C ARG A 7 -16.55 16.18 -19.77
N PHE A 8 -15.62 16.31 -18.82
CA PHE A 8 -15.59 15.42 -17.65
C PHE A 8 -16.87 15.57 -16.81
N LEU A 9 -17.35 16.80 -16.58
CA LEU A 9 -18.60 17.04 -15.86
C LEU A 9 -19.83 16.54 -16.65
N GLU A 10 -19.90 16.74 -17.96
CA GLU A 10 -20.94 16.17 -18.85
C GLU A 10 -21.00 14.64 -18.75
N CYS A 11 -19.86 13.97 -18.54
CA CYS A 11 -19.76 12.53 -18.33
C CYS A 11 -20.10 12.09 -16.89
N GLY A 12 -20.59 13.00 -16.05
CA GLY A 12 -20.89 12.72 -14.65
C GLY A 12 -19.67 12.33 -13.81
N GLY A 13 -18.50 12.87 -14.15
CA GLY A 13 -17.25 12.59 -13.42
C GLY A 13 -16.65 11.21 -13.71
N LYS A 14 -17.07 10.53 -14.76
CA LYS A 14 -16.60 9.17 -15.07
C LYS A 14 -15.35 9.21 -15.94
N VAL A 15 -14.30 8.56 -15.48
CA VAL A 15 -13.02 8.41 -16.20
C VAL A 15 -12.64 6.94 -16.31
N CYS A 16 -12.03 6.57 -17.44
CA CYS A 16 -11.49 5.24 -17.68
C CYS A 16 -10.11 5.32 -18.33
N THR A 17 -9.21 4.40 -17.97
CA THR A 17 -7.85 4.28 -18.54
C THR A 17 -7.57 2.86 -19.07
N ASP A 18 -8.55 1.95 -18.98
CA ASP A 18 -8.42 0.55 -19.38
C ASP A 18 -9.59 0.15 -20.29
N THR A 19 -9.30 -0.13 -21.56
CA THR A 19 -10.32 -0.52 -22.56
C THR A 19 -11.04 -1.83 -22.26
N ARG A 20 -10.46 -2.68 -21.42
CA ARG A 20 -11.12 -3.93 -20.96
C ARG A 20 -12.25 -3.67 -19.96
N ARG A 21 -12.34 -2.46 -19.42
CA ARG A 21 -13.28 -2.05 -18.36
C ARG A 21 -13.90 -0.68 -18.66
N ILE A 22 -14.29 -0.45 -19.91
CA ILE A 22 -14.93 0.82 -20.29
C ILE A 22 -16.21 1.02 -19.48
N VAL A 23 -16.30 2.19 -18.88
CA VAL A 23 -17.51 2.67 -18.21
C VAL A 23 -18.32 3.47 -19.23
N PRO A 24 -19.55 3.05 -19.56
CA PRO A 24 -20.37 3.77 -20.53
C PRO A 24 -20.56 5.25 -20.14
N GLY A 25 -20.38 6.13 -21.11
CA GLY A 25 -20.45 7.58 -20.91
C GLY A 25 -19.25 8.19 -20.21
N SER A 26 -18.12 7.48 -20.08
CA SER A 26 -16.88 8.02 -19.47
C SER A 26 -15.99 8.77 -20.45
N VAL A 27 -15.05 9.55 -19.92
CA VAL A 27 -13.88 10.06 -20.65
C VAL A 27 -12.77 9.02 -20.56
N PHE A 28 -12.38 8.46 -21.71
CA PHE A 28 -11.26 7.53 -21.79
C PHE A 28 -9.93 8.29 -21.98
N PHE A 29 -8.93 7.98 -21.17
CA PHE A 29 -7.56 8.52 -21.31
C PHE A 29 -6.66 7.47 -21.95
N ALA A 30 -6.15 7.75 -23.14
CA ALA A 30 -5.28 6.87 -23.92
C ALA A 30 -3.83 6.92 -23.40
N LEU A 31 -3.59 6.39 -22.20
CA LEU A 31 -2.27 6.41 -21.58
C LEU A 31 -1.29 5.48 -22.30
N LYS A 32 0.00 5.86 -22.30
CA LYS A 32 1.10 5.01 -22.76
C LYS A 32 1.69 4.21 -21.61
N GLY A 33 1.94 2.94 -21.85
CA GLY A 33 2.72 2.07 -20.97
C GLY A 33 4.00 1.61 -21.65
N GLU A 34 4.82 0.87 -20.95
CA GLU A 34 6.11 0.36 -21.48
C GLU A 34 5.93 -0.55 -22.72
N ASN A 35 4.84 -1.32 -22.77
CA ASN A 35 4.59 -2.34 -23.78
C ASN A 35 3.35 -2.08 -24.63
N PHE A 36 2.68 -0.93 -24.49
CA PHE A 36 1.48 -0.58 -25.26
C PHE A 36 1.32 0.93 -25.40
N ASP A 37 0.63 1.37 -26.45
CA ASP A 37 0.20 2.75 -26.64
C ASP A 37 -1.34 2.81 -26.59
N GLY A 38 -1.90 3.47 -25.58
CA GLY A 38 -3.34 3.64 -25.39
C GLY A 38 -4.03 4.34 -26.58
N ASN A 39 -3.30 5.15 -27.36
CA ASN A 39 -3.84 5.82 -28.55
C ASN A 39 -4.37 4.83 -29.59
N ASP A 40 -3.78 3.63 -29.70
CA ASP A 40 -4.21 2.60 -30.63
C ASP A 40 -5.58 2.01 -30.26
N PHE A 41 -6.01 2.16 -29.03
CA PHE A 41 -7.27 1.63 -28.49
C PHE A 41 -8.36 2.71 -28.33
N ALA A 42 -8.08 3.97 -28.66
CA ALA A 42 -9.01 5.06 -28.42
C ALA A 42 -10.33 4.94 -29.23
N ALA A 43 -10.25 4.50 -30.49
CA ALA A 43 -11.43 4.26 -31.31
C ALA A 43 -12.29 3.13 -30.73
N ALA A 44 -11.67 2.01 -30.35
CA ALA A 44 -12.36 0.90 -29.70
C ALA A 44 -13.02 1.29 -28.37
N ALA A 45 -12.39 2.19 -27.58
CA ALA A 45 -12.98 2.71 -26.36
C ALA A 45 -14.29 3.48 -26.63
N LEU A 46 -14.31 4.29 -27.69
CA LEU A 46 -15.52 5.02 -28.12
C LEU A 46 -16.62 4.07 -28.62
N GLU A 47 -16.25 3.01 -29.34
CA GLU A 47 -17.20 1.97 -29.81
C GLU A 47 -17.79 1.18 -28.63
N GLN A 48 -17.01 0.95 -27.56
CA GLN A 48 -17.44 0.28 -26.35
C GLN A 48 -18.25 1.19 -25.40
N GLY A 49 -18.49 2.45 -25.78
CA GLY A 49 -19.40 3.34 -25.07
C GLY A 49 -18.76 4.45 -24.28
N ALA A 50 -17.44 4.68 -24.36
CA ALA A 50 -16.85 5.92 -23.85
C ALA A 50 -17.44 7.12 -24.59
N ALA A 51 -17.73 8.23 -23.89
CA ALA A 51 -18.26 9.44 -24.51
C ALA A 51 -17.19 10.18 -25.29
N TYR A 52 -16.01 10.33 -24.69
CA TYR A 52 -14.84 11.02 -25.24
C TYR A 52 -13.58 10.18 -25.06
N ALA A 53 -12.60 10.41 -25.94
CA ALA A 53 -11.26 9.83 -25.84
C ALA A 53 -10.20 10.94 -25.86
N VAL A 54 -9.42 11.04 -24.80
CA VAL A 54 -8.26 11.96 -24.69
C VAL A 54 -7.06 11.24 -25.29
N VAL A 55 -6.45 11.83 -26.31
CA VAL A 55 -5.41 11.21 -27.14
C VAL A 55 -4.27 12.20 -27.44
N GLU A 56 -3.08 11.70 -27.71
CA GLU A 56 -1.95 12.51 -28.19
C GLU A 56 -1.95 12.62 -29.72
N ARG A 57 -2.49 11.62 -30.39
CA ARG A 57 -2.66 11.60 -31.85
C ARG A 57 -4.10 11.21 -32.20
N THR A 58 -4.73 12.01 -33.03
CA THR A 58 -6.08 11.73 -33.51
C THR A 58 -6.00 10.78 -34.70
N PRO A 59 -6.88 9.74 -34.78
CA PRO A 59 -7.04 8.93 -35.97
C PRO A 59 -7.45 9.78 -37.18
N GLU A 60 -7.15 9.32 -38.40
CA GLU A 60 -7.61 9.95 -39.64
C GLU A 60 -9.16 9.88 -39.69
N GLY A 61 -9.79 11.02 -39.98
CA GLY A 61 -11.26 11.13 -39.96
C GLY A 61 -11.88 11.23 -38.56
N ALA A 62 -11.08 11.51 -37.53
CA ALA A 62 -11.57 11.68 -36.15
C ALA A 62 -12.64 12.76 -36.05
N GLY A 63 -13.76 12.43 -35.38
CA GLY A 63 -14.81 13.38 -35.01
C GLY A 63 -14.55 14.07 -33.66
N ASP A 64 -15.48 14.93 -33.25
CA ASP A 64 -15.40 15.77 -32.03
C ASP A 64 -15.29 15.01 -30.70
N ARG A 65 -15.42 13.69 -30.73
CA ARG A 65 -15.27 12.84 -29.55
C ARG A 65 -13.79 12.57 -29.18
N PHE A 66 -12.84 12.89 -30.07
CA PHE A 66 -11.42 12.80 -29.77
C PHE A 66 -10.90 14.14 -29.29
N ILE A 67 -10.38 14.19 -28.07
CA ILE A 67 -9.79 15.36 -27.44
C ILE A 67 -8.27 15.23 -27.55
N LYS A 68 -7.64 16.01 -28.44
CA LYS A 68 -6.19 15.97 -28.63
C LYS A 68 -5.47 16.79 -27.56
N VAL A 69 -4.48 16.17 -26.92
CA VAL A 69 -3.61 16.80 -25.92
C VAL A 69 -2.14 16.50 -26.24
N PRO A 70 -1.18 17.31 -25.75
CA PRO A 70 0.25 17.03 -25.92
C PRO A 70 0.72 15.78 -25.20
N ASP A 71 0.14 15.48 -24.01
CA ASP A 71 0.48 14.37 -23.12
C ASP A 71 -0.77 13.96 -22.34
N THR A 72 -1.19 12.72 -22.53
CA THR A 72 -2.43 12.19 -21.93
C THR A 72 -2.31 11.99 -20.42
N LEU A 73 -1.13 11.66 -19.92
CA LEU A 73 -0.88 11.51 -18.48
C LEU A 73 -0.91 12.87 -17.78
N GLN A 74 -0.23 13.87 -18.33
CA GLN A 74 -0.28 15.24 -17.80
C GLN A 74 -1.71 15.80 -17.84
N ALA A 75 -2.46 15.52 -18.91
CA ALA A 75 -3.86 15.95 -19.01
C ALA A 75 -4.73 15.33 -17.90
N LEU A 76 -4.55 14.03 -17.60
CA LEU A 76 -5.24 13.34 -16.48
C LEU A 76 -4.88 13.98 -15.14
N GLN A 77 -3.61 14.26 -14.90
CA GLN A 77 -3.11 14.84 -13.66
C GLN A 77 -3.60 16.29 -13.47
N GLN A 78 -3.58 17.09 -14.52
CA GLN A 78 -4.09 18.46 -14.50
C GLN A 78 -5.61 18.49 -14.29
N LEU A 79 -6.35 17.60 -14.97
CA LEU A 79 -7.79 17.45 -14.76
C LEU A 79 -8.10 17.14 -13.28
N ALA A 80 -7.40 16.18 -12.71
CA ALA A 80 -7.58 15.78 -11.30
C ALA A 80 -7.26 16.94 -10.34
N ARG A 81 -6.21 17.71 -10.60
CA ARG A 81 -5.88 18.90 -9.81
C ARG A 81 -6.94 19.98 -9.92
N ILE A 82 -7.42 20.27 -11.14
CA ILE A 82 -8.51 21.24 -11.36
C ILE A 82 -9.74 20.79 -10.59
N HIS A 83 -10.13 19.52 -10.74
CA HIS A 83 -11.27 18.96 -10.02
C HIS A 83 -11.11 19.07 -8.51
N ARG A 84 -9.93 18.72 -7.97
CA ARG A 84 -9.61 18.85 -6.53
C ARG A 84 -9.79 20.28 -6.00
N LEU A 85 -9.44 21.29 -6.78
CA LEU A 85 -9.54 22.70 -6.39
C LEU A 85 -10.98 23.22 -6.27
N HIS A 86 -11.98 22.50 -6.81
CA HIS A 86 -13.39 22.86 -6.66
C HIS A 86 -13.97 22.45 -5.28
N PHE A 87 -13.21 21.71 -4.45
CA PHE A 87 -13.67 21.21 -3.18
C PHE A 87 -12.79 21.72 -2.03
N GLU A 88 -13.41 22.15 -0.95
CA GLU A 88 -12.71 22.48 0.31
C GLU A 88 -12.48 21.25 1.20
N THR A 89 -12.90 20.06 0.73
CA THR A 89 -12.78 18.79 1.45
C THR A 89 -11.37 18.57 1.98
N PRO A 90 -11.18 18.36 3.31
CA PRO A 90 -9.88 18.03 3.87
C PRO A 90 -9.31 16.75 3.27
N VAL A 91 -8.01 16.73 2.99
CA VAL A 91 -7.32 15.56 2.44
C VAL A 91 -6.25 15.09 3.41
N VAL A 92 -6.34 13.83 3.81
CA VAL A 92 -5.33 13.11 4.59
C VAL A 92 -4.36 12.43 3.63
N GLY A 93 -3.14 12.94 3.49
CA GLY A 93 -2.08 12.33 2.69
C GLY A 93 -1.32 11.25 3.45
N ILE A 94 -1.20 10.05 2.91
CA ILE A 94 -0.50 8.93 3.56
C ILE A 94 0.59 8.39 2.65
N THR A 95 1.85 8.43 3.13
CA THR A 95 2.99 7.78 2.47
C THR A 95 3.82 7.00 3.47
N GLY A 96 4.92 6.42 3.03
CA GLY A 96 5.86 5.66 3.85
C GLY A 96 6.43 4.45 3.10
N THR A 97 7.31 3.71 3.73
CA THR A 97 7.90 2.51 3.15
C THR A 97 6.92 1.34 3.28
N ASN A 98 6.54 0.98 4.48
CA ASN A 98 5.64 -0.13 4.80
C ASN A 98 4.38 0.37 5.52
N GLY A 99 3.29 -0.41 5.49
CA GLY A 99 2.08 -0.13 6.25
C GLY A 99 1.14 0.93 5.65
N LYS A 100 1.48 1.58 4.54
CA LYS A 100 0.65 2.62 3.89
C LYS A 100 -0.80 2.20 3.71
N THR A 101 -1.02 1.10 3.00
CA THR A 101 -2.37 0.62 2.69
C THR A 101 -3.13 0.19 3.94
N THR A 102 -2.48 -0.51 4.87
CA THR A 102 -3.11 -0.89 6.15
C THR A 102 -3.51 0.35 6.95
N THR A 103 -2.61 1.35 7.06
CA THR A 103 -2.92 2.62 7.72
C THR A 103 -4.06 3.36 7.01
N LYS A 104 -4.03 3.43 5.69
CA LYS A 104 -5.07 4.05 4.87
C LYS A 104 -6.45 3.39 5.10
N GLU A 105 -6.51 2.06 5.12
CA GLU A 105 -7.75 1.33 5.38
C GLU A 105 -8.25 1.55 6.83
N LEU A 106 -7.35 1.53 7.82
CA LEU A 106 -7.71 1.81 9.20
C LEU A 106 -8.17 3.25 9.39
N VAL A 107 -7.47 4.24 8.80
CA VAL A 107 -7.90 5.65 8.82
C VAL A 107 -9.26 5.81 8.16
N ASN A 108 -9.48 5.13 7.02
CA ASN A 108 -10.79 5.13 6.37
C ASN A 108 -11.88 4.51 7.26
N ALA A 109 -11.61 3.39 7.91
CA ALA A 109 -12.56 2.74 8.80
C ALA A 109 -12.97 3.65 9.96
N VAL A 110 -12.02 4.28 10.64
CA VAL A 110 -12.33 5.15 11.79
C VAL A 110 -13.02 6.45 11.36
N LEU A 111 -12.63 7.06 10.24
CA LEU A 111 -13.26 8.28 9.76
C LEU A 111 -14.66 8.01 9.21
N SER A 112 -14.89 6.86 8.58
CA SER A 112 -16.20 6.45 8.08
C SER A 112 -17.24 6.19 9.18
N ALA A 113 -16.81 6.08 10.44
CA ALA A 113 -17.73 6.01 11.59
C ALA A 113 -18.51 7.32 11.79
N ARG A 114 -18.02 8.45 11.26
CA ARG A 114 -18.67 9.77 11.39
C ARG A 114 -18.87 10.50 10.05
N TYR A 115 -18.00 10.28 9.07
CA TYR A 115 -17.92 11.07 7.84
C TYR A 115 -18.15 10.23 6.60
N SER A 116 -18.68 10.87 5.54
CA SER A 116 -18.62 10.30 4.19
C SER A 116 -17.22 10.50 3.62
N THR A 117 -16.52 9.41 3.32
CA THR A 117 -15.11 9.45 2.93
C THR A 117 -14.88 9.04 1.49
N LEU A 118 -13.98 9.75 0.80
CA LEU A 118 -13.29 9.24 -0.40
C LEU A 118 -11.98 8.61 0.05
N CYS A 119 -11.70 7.39 -0.40
CA CYS A 119 -10.45 6.70 -0.06
C CYS A 119 -9.81 6.07 -1.29
N THR A 120 -8.49 6.15 -1.40
CA THR A 120 -7.72 5.44 -2.44
C THR A 120 -8.09 3.96 -2.46
N LYS A 121 -8.58 3.46 -3.60
CA LYS A 121 -8.96 2.05 -3.77
C LYS A 121 -7.74 1.19 -4.09
N GLY A 122 -7.64 0.05 -3.43
CA GLY A 122 -6.56 -0.91 -3.68
C GLY A 122 -5.17 -0.27 -3.56
N ASN A 123 -4.41 -0.33 -4.65
CA ASN A 123 -3.04 0.20 -4.79
C ASN A 123 -2.96 1.40 -5.75
N LEU A 124 -4.03 2.16 -5.95
CA LEU A 124 -4.06 3.33 -6.84
C LEU A 124 -3.30 4.53 -6.21
N ASN A 125 -2.03 4.33 -5.89
CA ASN A 125 -1.19 5.25 -5.13
C ASN A 125 -0.03 5.87 -5.93
N ASN A 126 0.00 5.65 -7.25
CA ASN A 126 1.02 6.17 -8.16
C ASN A 126 0.52 7.37 -8.99
N HIS A 127 1.34 7.83 -9.93
CA HIS A 127 1.08 8.96 -10.82
C HIS A 127 -0.18 8.84 -11.71
N ILE A 128 -0.81 7.66 -11.79
CA ILE A 128 -2.11 7.42 -12.46
C ILE A 128 -3.20 7.23 -11.41
N GLY A 129 -2.93 6.48 -10.35
CA GLY A 129 -3.91 6.11 -9.34
C GLY A 129 -4.36 7.27 -8.45
N VAL A 130 -3.43 8.17 -8.09
CA VAL A 130 -3.77 9.38 -7.32
C VAL A 130 -4.74 10.28 -8.08
N PRO A 131 -4.50 10.66 -9.35
CA PRO A 131 -5.49 11.40 -10.14
C PRO A 131 -6.83 10.68 -10.25
N LEU A 132 -6.86 9.38 -10.51
CA LEU A 132 -8.12 8.62 -10.58
C LEU A 132 -8.89 8.62 -9.25
N THR A 133 -8.19 8.60 -8.13
CA THR A 133 -8.81 8.74 -6.80
C THR A 133 -9.45 10.13 -6.66
N LEU A 134 -8.71 11.20 -6.99
CA LEU A 134 -9.17 12.58 -6.86
C LEU A 134 -10.36 12.90 -7.77
N LEU A 135 -10.41 12.36 -8.98
CA LEU A 135 -11.54 12.51 -9.91
C LEU A 135 -12.82 11.84 -9.41
N GLY A 136 -12.75 10.98 -8.40
CA GLY A 136 -13.90 10.43 -7.70
C GLY A 136 -14.47 11.36 -6.61
N LEU A 137 -13.83 12.51 -6.31
CA LEU A 137 -14.31 13.46 -5.30
C LEU A 137 -15.62 14.11 -5.76
N ASN A 138 -16.56 14.32 -4.83
CA ASN A 138 -17.81 15.01 -5.08
C ASN A 138 -18.32 15.69 -3.79
N GLU A 139 -19.37 16.47 -3.89
CA GLU A 139 -19.97 17.22 -2.77
C GLU A 139 -20.42 16.35 -1.59
N GLY A 140 -20.67 15.06 -1.81
CA GLY A 140 -21.03 14.11 -0.76
C GLY A 140 -19.87 13.69 0.12
N HIS A 141 -18.62 13.91 -0.30
CA HIS A 141 -17.45 13.52 0.47
C HIS A 141 -17.01 14.63 1.43
N GLN A 142 -16.93 14.30 2.72
CA GLN A 142 -16.54 15.23 3.77
C GLN A 142 -15.04 15.17 4.06
N ILE A 143 -14.38 14.03 3.82
CA ILE A 143 -12.94 13.83 3.97
C ILE A 143 -12.43 12.94 2.83
N ALA A 144 -11.24 13.24 2.31
CA ALA A 144 -10.55 12.38 1.37
C ALA A 144 -9.27 11.80 1.99
N ILE A 145 -8.99 10.52 1.72
CA ILE A 145 -7.81 9.79 2.20
C ILE A 145 -7.03 9.32 0.98
N VAL A 146 -5.84 9.89 0.77
CA VAL A 146 -5.05 9.65 -0.43
C VAL A 146 -3.74 8.97 -0.07
N GLU A 147 -3.59 7.71 -0.48
CA GLU A 147 -2.33 6.98 -0.39
C GLU A 147 -1.39 7.41 -1.52
N MET A 148 -0.13 7.69 -1.18
CA MET A 148 0.90 8.16 -2.09
C MET A 148 2.11 7.22 -2.04
N GLY A 149 2.30 6.45 -3.09
CA GLY A 149 3.47 5.59 -3.29
C GLY A 149 4.57 6.33 -4.04
N ALA A 150 5.81 5.89 -3.86
CA ALA A 150 6.94 6.33 -4.66
C ALA A 150 8.04 5.26 -4.70
N SER A 151 8.69 5.16 -5.85
CA SER A 151 9.90 4.40 -6.13
C SER A 151 11.07 5.30 -6.57
N HIS A 152 10.80 6.56 -6.97
CA HIS A 152 11.79 7.55 -7.40
C HIS A 152 11.59 8.90 -6.71
N PRO A 153 12.66 9.73 -6.61
CA PRO A 153 12.56 11.12 -6.14
C PRO A 153 11.55 11.95 -6.94
N GLY A 154 10.82 12.85 -6.26
CA GLY A 154 9.86 13.76 -6.89
C GLY A 154 8.44 13.17 -7.07
N GLU A 155 8.24 11.86 -6.90
CA GLU A 155 6.92 11.25 -7.10
C GLU A 155 5.92 11.60 -5.99
N ILE A 156 6.37 11.76 -4.75
CA ILE A 156 5.52 12.28 -3.67
C ILE A 156 5.21 13.76 -3.91
N ALA A 157 6.19 14.57 -4.31
CA ALA A 157 5.98 15.98 -4.66
C ALA A 157 4.92 16.13 -5.78
N SER A 158 4.97 15.30 -6.81
CA SER A 158 3.94 15.24 -7.85
C SER A 158 2.57 14.89 -7.26
N SER A 159 2.48 13.86 -6.43
CA SER A 159 1.22 13.41 -5.81
C SER A 159 0.61 14.48 -4.91
N VAL A 160 1.40 15.13 -4.04
CA VAL A 160 0.89 16.19 -3.15
C VAL A 160 0.48 17.44 -3.92
N SER A 161 1.13 17.74 -5.06
CA SER A 161 0.75 18.87 -5.92
C SER A 161 -0.64 18.71 -6.54
N MET A 162 -1.09 17.48 -6.72
CA MET A 162 -2.44 17.14 -7.21
C MET A 162 -3.44 17.04 -6.07
N ALA A 163 -3.10 16.29 -5.01
CA ALA A 163 -4.02 15.99 -3.91
C ALA A 163 -4.25 17.18 -2.97
N LEU A 164 -3.27 18.10 -2.87
CA LEU A 164 -3.31 19.27 -1.98
C LEU A 164 -3.71 18.87 -0.55
N PRO A 165 -2.95 17.97 0.13
CA PRO A 165 -3.32 17.50 1.45
C PRO A 165 -3.32 18.63 2.49
N THR A 166 -4.30 18.62 3.39
CA THR A 166 -4.39 19.56 4.52
C THR A 166 -3.69 19.00 5.77
N CYS A 167 -3.60 17.68 5.83
CA CYS A 167 -2.87 16.95 6.86
C CYS A 167 -2.31 15.65 6.28
N GLY A 168 -1.42 14.98 7.02
CA GLY A 168 -0.88 13.71 6.56
C GLY A 168 0.13 13.08 7.49
N LEU A 169 0.58 11.90 7.10
CA LEU A 169 1.56 11.14 7.87
C LEU A 169 2.49 10.32 6.96
N ILE A 170 3.68 10.04 7.49
CA ILE A 170 4.61 9.05 6.97
C ILE A 170 4.57 7.86 7.94
N THR A 171 4.14 6.69 7.48
CA THR A 171 4.02 5.50 8.35
C THR A 171 5.36 5.08 8.94
N ASN A 172 6.36 4.99 8.11
CA ASN A 172 7.76 4.74 8.48
C ASN A 172 8.68 5.02 7.29
N VAL A 173 9.98 5.07 7.57
CA VAL A 173 11.04 5.06 6.58
C VAL A 173 11.87 3.80 6.75
N GLY A 174 12.14 3.10 5.67
CA GLY A 174 12.86 1.83 5.66
C GLY A 174 13.61 1.60 4.35
N ARG A 175 14.45 0.60 4.30
CA ARG A 175 15.23 0.25 3.12
C ARG A 175 14.37 -0.50 2.10
N ALA A 176 13.75 0.24 1.19
CA ALA A 176 12.98 -0.28 0.07
C ALA A 176 13.20 0.58 -1.16
N HIS A 177 13.05 0.02 -2.36
CA HIS A 177 13.26 0.68 -3.65
C HIS A 177 14.62 1.40 -3.73
N LEU A 178 15.66 0.80 -3.14
CA LEU A 178 16.99 1.42 -3.04
C LEU A 178 17.61 1.69 -4.41
N GLU A 179 17.26 0.89 -5.42
CA GLU A 179 17.67 1.11 -6.79
C GLU A 179 17.18 2.47 -7.31
N GLY A 180 15.89 2.80 -7.11
CA GLY A 180 15.29 4.06 -7.55
C GLY A 180 15.66 5.26 -6.68
N PHE A 181 15.82 5.08 -5.36
CA PHE A 181 16.14 6.17 -4.43
C PHE A 181 17.64 6.40 -4.22
N GLY A 182 18.49 5.46 -4.63
CA GLY A 182 19.95 5.50 -4.52
C GLY A 182 20.49 5.27 -3.10
N SER A 183 19.73 5.60 -2.05
CA SER A 183 20.17 5.46 -0.65
C SER A 183 18.99 5.55 0.33
N PHE A 184 19.25 5.19 1.61
CA PHE A 184 18.28 5.39 2.69
C PHE A 184 17.91 6.88 2.89
N GLU A 185 18.89 7.77 2.78
CA GLU A 185 18.63 9.22 2.82
C GLU A 185 17.79 9.69 1.62
N GLY A 186 17.92 9.06 0.46
CA GLY A 186 17.04 9.26 -0.69
C GLY A 186 15.60 8.88 -0.37
N VAL A 187 15.38 7.76 0.33
CA VAL A 187 14.04 7.37 0.82
C VAL A 187 13.47 8.42 1.77
N LYS A 188 14.25 8.85 2.78
CA LYS A 188 13.83 9.89 3.75
C LYS A 188 13.45 11.19 3.05
N ARG A 189 14.29 11.64 2.12
CA ARG A 189 14.05 12.88 1.35
C ARG A 189 12.77 12.79 0.53
N THR A 190 12.59 11.71 -0.23
CA THR A 190 11.40 11.55 -1.08
C THR A 190 10.11 11.43 -0.26
N LYS A 191 10.09 10.64 0.81
CA LYS A 191 8.91 10.58 1.68
C LYS A 191 8.67 11.92 2.37
N GLY A 192 9.74 12.65 2.72
CA GLY A 192 9.72 13.98 3.30
C GLY A 192 9.06 15.05 2.43
N GLU A 193 8.93 14.85 1.10
CA GLU A 193 8.23 15.75 0.19
C GLU A 193 6.77 16.02 0.62
N LEU A 194 6.10 15.04 1.27
CA LEU A 194 4.79 15.26 1.90
C LEU A 194 4.88 16.30 3.03
N TYR A 195 5.88 16.17 3.90
CA TYR A 195 6.07 17.11 5.01
C TYR A 195 6.53 18.48 4.52
N ASP A 196 7.30 18.56 3.42
CA ASP A 196 7.69 19.83 2.81
C ASP A 196 6.46 20.59 2.31
N PHE A 197 5.54 19.88 1.64
CA PHE A 197 4.28 20.46 1.19
C PHE A 197 3.42 20.96 2.36
N LEU A 198 3.21 20.13 3.39
CA LEU A 198 2.44 20.50 4.57
C LEU A 198 3.10 21.65 5.33
N ASN A 199 4.44 21.70 5.40
CA ASN A 199 5.16 22.82 6.00
C ASN A 199 4.95 24.14 5.21
N ALA A 200 4.96 24.08 3.89
CA ALA A 200 4.71 25.24 3.03
C ALA A 200 3.29 25.81 3.22
N THR A 201 2.31 24.95 3.44
CA THR A 201 0.89 25.30 3.62
C THR A 201 0.46 25.44 5.08
N ALA A 202 1.38 25.33 6.05
CA ALA A 202 1.10 25.30 7.49
C ALA A 202 0.07 24.22 7.89
N GLY A 203 0.15 23.05 7.23
CA GLY A 203 -0.72 21.90 7.46
C GLY A 203 -0.36 21.08 8.70
N THR A 204 -1.16 20.07 8.98
CA THR A 204 -1.00 19.20 10.16
C THR A 204 -0.26 17.91 9.79
N VAL A 205 0.69 17.51 10.63
CA VAL A 205 1.38 16.23 10.53
C VAL A 205 1.07 15.34 11.73
N PHE A 206 0.65 14.09 11.45
CA PHE A 206 0.60 13.04 12.45
C PHE A 206 1.92 12.26 12.37
N TYR A 207 2.63 12.11 13.46
CA TYR A 207 3.97 11.48 13.40
C TYR A 207 4.21 10.52 14.56
N ASN A 208 4.91 9.43 14.23
CA ASN A 208 5.32 8.44 15.23
C ASN A 208 6.48 9.01 16.06
N ALA A 209 6.18 9.41 17.29
CA ALA A 209 7.15 9.99 18.24
C ALA A 209 8.17 8.96 18.78
N ASP A 210 7.93 7.67 18.56
CA ASP A 210 8.86 6.59 18.92
C ASP A 210 9.91 6.34 17.82
N SER A 211 9.77 6.96 16.64
CA SER A 211 10.69 6.84 15.52
C SER A 211 11.62 8.06 15.44
N SER A 212 12.92 7.84 15.70
CA SER A 212 13.94 8.90 15.63
C SER A 212 14.02 9.53 14.23
N ASP A 213 13.95 8.71 13.16
CA ASP A 213 13.98 9.22 11.79
C ASP A 213 12.80 10.13 11.48
N ILE A 214 11.58 9.74 11.90
CA ILE A 214 10.38 10.54 11.69
C ILE A 214 10.44 11.83 12.51
N CYS A 215 10.87 11.76 13.77
CA CYS A 215 11.06 12.94 14.62
C CYS A 215 12.04 13.96 13.97
N GLU A 216 13.21 13.49 13.53
CA GLU A 216 14.18 14.32 12.81
C GLU A 216 13.57 15.00 11.56
N MET A 217 12.77 14.24 10.78
CA MET A 217 12.11 14.78 9.59
C MET A 217 11.08 15.85 9.91
N VAL A 218 10.36 15.72 11.05
CA VAL A 218 9.36 16.70 11.51
C VAL A 218 10.02 17.94 12.11
N GLU A 219 11.09 17.76 12.91
CA GLU A 219 11.79 18.85 13.59
C GLU A 219 12.39 19.88 12.63
N LYS A 220 12.82 19.46 11.47
CA LYS A 220 13.37 20.31 10.39
C LYS A 220 12.35 21.25 9.74
N ARG A 221 11.05 21.17 10.10
CA ARG A 221 9.92 21.87 9.44
C ARG A 221 9.08 22.64 10.45
N GLU A 222 9.38 23.93 10.62
CA GLU A 222 8.89 24.76 11.73
C GLU A 222 7.41 25.14 11.67
N ARG A 223 6.82 25.18 10.45
CA ARG A 223 5.43 25.63 10.26
C ARG A 223 4.39 24.54 10.40
N LEU A 224 4.81 23.30 10.62
CA LEU A 224 3.90 22.16 10.80
C LEU A 224 3.14 22.25 12.13
N ALA A 225 1.83 22.07 12.08
CA ALA A 225 1.06 21.66 13.25
C ALA A 225 1.37 20.18 13.54
N ARG A 226 1.92 19.86 14.72
CA ARG A 226 2.52 18.55 15.03
C ARG A 226 1.66 17.79 16.02
N ILE A 227 1.18 16.61 15.64
CA ILE A 227 0.37 15.73 16.49
C ILE A 227 1.09 14.37 16.62
N PRO A 228 1.71 14.10 17.79
CA PRO A 228 2.45 12.88 18.01
C PRO A 228 1.54 11.69 18.33
N TYR A 229 1.97 10.50 17.89
CA TYR A 229 1.47 9.20 18.36
C TYR A 229 2.64 8.22 18.54
N GLY A 230 2.38 7.07 19.14
CA GLY A 230 3.39 6.01 19.31
C GLY A 230 3.13 5.18 20.57
N ALA A 231 3.56 3.93 20.55
CA ALA A 231 3.28 3.01 21.64
C ALA A 231 3.95 3.43 22.96
N LYS A 232 5.23 3.81 22.92
CA LYS A 232 5.96 4.30 24.10
C LYS A 232 5.47 5.70 24.50
N TYR A 233 5.30 6.60 23.51
CA TYR A 233 4.82 7.96 23.72
C TYR A 233 3.48 7.99 24.46
N GLN A 234 2.54 7.13 24.07
CA GLN A 234 1.21 7.05 24.69
C GLN A 234 1.15 6.07 25.87
N GLY A 235 2.22 5.34 26.21
CA GLY A 235 2.26 4.37 27.29
C GLY A 235 1.38 3.14 27.06
N VAL A 236 1.06 2.81 25.81
CA VAL A 236 0.28 1.62 25.46
C VAL A 236 1.14 0.36 25.50
N LYS A 237 0.53 -0.79 25.77
CA LYS A 237 1.21 -2.09 25.79
C LYS A 237 0.70 -2.96 24.65
N ILE A 238 1.62 -3.43 23.82
CA ILE A 238 1.32 -4.47 22.83
C ILE A 238 1.35 -5.80 23.54
N LEU A 239 0.21 -6.52 23.54
CA LEU A 239 0.12 -7.82 24.21
C LEU A 239 0.69 -8.91 23.29
N PRO A 240 1.45 -9.89 23.85
CA PRO A 240 2.00 -10.99 23.07
C PRO A 240 0.92 -11.78 22.33
N ALA A 241 1.14 -12.07 21.06
CA ALA A 241 0.31 -13.00 20.31
C ALA A 241 0.62 -14.44 20.73
N ASN A 242 -0.38 -15.32 20.69
CA ASN A 242 -0.26 -16.76 20.91
C ASN A 242 -1.27 -17.50 20.04
N VAL A 243 -1.23 -18.84 20.03
CA VAL A 243 -2.10 -19.67 19.18
C VAL A 243 -3.59 -19.41 19.42
N ARG A 244 -4.02 -19.10 20.65
CA ARG A 244 -5.44 -18.83 20.98
C ARG A 244 -5.84 -17.40 20.63
N GLU A 245 -4.90 -16.48 20.66
CA GLU A 245 -5.08 -15.05 20.39
C GLU A 245 -3.98 -14.58 19.43
N PRO A 246 -4.05 -14.96 18.14
CA PRO A 246 -2.98 -14.73 17.15
C PRO A 246 -2.96 -13.29 16.63
N PHE A 247 -4.03 -12.54 16.86
CA PHE A 247 -4.17 -11.18 16.37
C PHE A 247 -3.55 -10.16 17.32
N LEU A 248 -3.19 -9.01 16.77
CA LEU A 248 -2.69 -7.87 17.50
C LEU A 248 -3.72 -7.39 18.54
N ARG A 249 -3.27 -7.25 19.79
CA ARG A 249 -4.02 -6.66 20.89
C ARG A 249 -3.21 -5.53 21.51
N ILE A 250 -3.85 -4.38 21.68
CA ILE A 250 -3.24 -3.18 22.25
C ILE A 250 -3.96 -2.81 23.53
N LYS A 251 -3.24 -2.81 24.66
CA LYS A 251 -3.77 -2.36 25.94
C LYS A 251 -3.46 -0.88 26.12
N LEU A 252 -4.51 -0.08 26.21
CA LEU A 252 -4.43 1.36 26.49
C LEU A 252 -4.08 1.63 27.96
N PRO A 253 -3.57 2.83 28.31
CA PRO A 253 -3.17 3.16 29.67
C PRO A 253 -4.30 3.01 30.70
N GLU A 254 -5.52 3.33 30.34
CA GLU A 254 -6.72 3.22 31.18
C GLU A 254 -7.19 1.76 31.35
N GLY A 255 -6.53 0.80 30.70
CA GLY A 255 -6.77 -0.63 30.84
C GLY A 255 -7.64 -1.25 29.76
N ARG A 256 -8.28 -0.49 28.88
CA ARG A 256 -9.04 -1.00 27.74
C ARG A 256 -8.12 -1.75 26.78
N ILE A 257 -8.61 -2.84 26.19
CA ILE A 257 -7.87 -3.65 25.21
C ILE A 257 -8.58 -3.54 23.86
N ILE A 258 -7.86 -3.04 22.87
CA ILE A 258 -8.26 -3.06 21.45
C ILE A 258 -7.88 -4.42 20.89
N ARG A 259 -8.86 -5.15 20.34
CA ARG A 259 -8.70 -6.45 19.70
C ARG A 259 -8.88 -6.32 18.21
N THR A 260 -7.81 -6.52 17.44
CA THR A 260 -7.86 -6.39 15.99
C THR A 260 -7.95 -7.76 15.30
N HIS A 261 -8.17 -7.75 13.98
CA HIS A 261 -7.99 -8.93 13.10
C HIS A 261 -6.68 -8.85 12.29
N LEU A 262 -5.73 -8.04 12.75
CA LEU A 262 -4.41 -7.88 12.13
C LEU A 262 -3.42 -8.86 12.76
N VAL A 263 -2.62 -9.53 11.95
CA VAL A 263 -1.49 -10.33 12.43
C VAL A 263 -0.24 -9.45 12.48
N GLY A 264 0.51 -9.56 13.59
CA GLY A 264 1.81 -8.91 13.74
C GLY A 264 1.78 -7.64 14.57
N ALA A 265 2.68 -7.61 15.57
CA ALA A 265 2.87 -6.48 16.49
C ALA A 265 3.24 -5.17 15.76
N TYR A 266 3.88 -5.26 14.60
CA TYR A 266 4.25 -4.11 13.76
C TYR A 266 3.05 -3.31 13.23
N ASN A 267 1.84 -3.87 13.28
CA ASN A 267 0.61 -3.15 12.93
C ASN A 267 0.12 -2.21 14.04
N ALA A 268 0.72 -2.24 15.23
CA ALA A 268 0.32 -1.36 16.32
C ALA A 268 0.48 0.12 15.94
N ASP A 269 1.57 0.49 15.27
CA ASP A 269 1.78 1.87 14.82
C ASP A 269 0.71 2.31 13.79
N ASN A 270 0.25 1.40 12.93
CA ASN A 270 -0.82 1.69 11.96
C ASN A 270 -2.16 1.95 12.68
N VAL A 271 -2.46 1.18 13.72
CA VAL A 271 -3.66 1.36 14.57
C VAL A 271 -3.59 2.68 15.34
N LEU A 272 -2.45 2.97 15.97
CA LEU A 272 -2.24 4.21 16.74
C LEU A 272 -2.28 5.45 15.86
N ALA A 273 -1.75 5.37 14.63
CA ALA A 273 -1.89 6.44 13.64
C ALA A 273 -3.35 6.69 13.29
N ALA A 274 -4.14 5.64 13.06
CA ALA A 274 -5.58 5.78 12.76
C ALA A 274 -6.36 6.40 13.93
N LEU A 275 -6.09 6.00 15.17
CA LEU A 275 -6.69 6.63 16.36
C LEU A 275 -6.28 8.09 16.51
N CYS A 276 -5.03 8.42 16.22
CA CYS A 276 -4.53 9.79 16.24
C CYS A 276 -5.28 10.67 15.23
N VAL A 277 -5.47 10.18 14.00
CA VAL A 277 -6.26 10.85 12.96
C VAL A 277 -7.73 10.97 13.38
N ALA A 278 -8.32 9.91 13.93
CA ALA A 278 -9.71 9.92 14.41
C ALA A 278 -9.96 11.02 15.45
N ARG A 279 -9.05 11.15 16.44
CA ARG A 279 -9.12 12.21 17.47
C ARG A 279 -9.02 13.62 16.86
N HIS A 280 -8.16 13.82 15.89
CA HIS A 280 -8.02 15.11 15.20
C HIS A 280 -9.31 15.53 14.48
N PHE A 281 -10.01 14.58 13.89
CA PHE A 281 -11.30 14.80 13.24
C PHE A 281 -12.49 14.61 14.18
N GLU A 282 -12.25 14.58 15.50
CA GLU A 282 -13.29 14.49 16.53
C GLU A 282 -14.25 13.30 16.37
N VAL A 283 -13.75 12.18 15.87
CA VAL A 283 -14.50 10.92 15.89
C VAL A 283 -14.53 10.41 17.32
N ASP A 284 -15.71 9.99 17.76
CA ASP A 284 -15.88 9.37 19.07
C ASP A 284 -14.92 8.20 19.27
N GLU A 285 -14.24 8.15 20.42
CA GLU A 285 -13.18 7.15 20.67
C GLU A 285 -13.73 5.71 20.69
N ASP A 286 -14.93 5.49 21.22
CA ASP A 286 -15.56 4.18 21.23
C ASP A 286 -15.93 3.74 19.82
N ALA A 287 -16.45 4.68 19.00
CA ALA A 287 -16.75 4.42 17.60
C ALA A 287 -15.48 4.13 16.78
N ALA A 288 -14.40 4.87 17.01
CA ALA A 288 -13.12 4.65 16.34
C ALA A 288 -12.52 3.28 16.71
N ILE A 289 -12.53 2.91 17.98
CA ILE A 289 -12.05 1.60 18.44
C ILE A 289 -12.92 0.47 17.87
N ALA A 290 -14.24 0.61 17.89
CA ALA A 290 -15.14 -0.38 17.31
C ALA A 290 -14.89 -0.57 15.80
N ALA A 291 -14.62 0.51 15.06
CA ALA A 291 -14.26 0.45 13.64
C ALA A 291 -12.93 -0.30 13.40
N ILE A 292 -11.93 -0.08 14.25
CA ILE A 292 -10.65 -0.81 14.20
C ILE A 292 -10.85 -2.29 14.50
N GLU A 293 -11.64 -2.63 15.51
CA GLU A 293 -11.94 -4.02 15.91
C GLU A 293 -12.75 -4.76 14.84
N ALA A 294 -13.61 -4.06 14.11
CA ALA A 294 -14.38 -4.62 12.99
C ALA A 294 -13.56 -4.78 11.69
N TYR A 295 -12.44 -4.05 11.56
CA TYR A 295 -11.66 -4.09 10.34
C TYR A 295 -10.97 -5.44 10.16
N THR A 296 -11.25 -6.10 9.04
CA THR A 296 -10.61 -7.36 8.63
C THR A 296 -9.84 -7.14 7.32
N PRO A 297 -8.52 -7.41 7.30
CA PRO A 297 -7.73 -7.27 6.07
C PRO A 297 -8.18 -8.28 5.00
N SER A 298 -8.32 -7.82 3.75
CA SER A 298 -8.80 -8.62 2.63
C SER A 298 -7.88 -8.61 1.40
N ASN A 299 -6.70 -8.01 1.53
CA ASN A 299 -5.83 -7.68 0.40
C ASN A 299 -4.45 -8.35 0.47
N ASN A 300 -4.39 -9.56 1.02
CA ASN A 300 -3.15 -10.34 1.22
C ASN A 300 -2.08 -9.60 2.05
N ARG A 301 -2.51 -8.79 3.03
CA ARG A 301 -1.62 -8.05 3.93
C ARG A 301 -1.93 -8.42 5.37
N SER A 302 -1.00 -9.10 6.04
CA SER A 302 -1.15 -9.52 7.44
C SER A 302 -2.48 -10.24 7.72
N GLN A 303 -2.98 -10.99 6.76
CA GLN A 303 -4.28 -11.67 6.79
C GLN A 303 -4.11 -13.09 7.30
N MET A 304 -4.94 -13.50 8.25
CA MET A 304 -5.01 -14.89 8.68
C MET A 304 -6.17 -15.59 7.98
N VAL A 305 -5.89 -16.78 7.42
CA VAL A 305 -6.88 -17.62 6.73
C VAL A 305 -6.78 -19.02 7.28
N THR A 306 -7.90 -19.57 7.72
CA THR A 306 -7.98 -20.99 8.11
C THR A 306 -8.58 -21.76 6.94
N THR A 307 -7.85 -22.73 6.44
CA THR A 307 -8.31 -23.67 5.39
C THR A 307 -8.81 -24.96 6.05
N ALA A 308 -9.23 -25.92 5.24
CA ALA A 308 -9.61 -27.23 5.75
C ALA A 308 -8.43 -28.01 6.38
N SER A 309 -7.18 -27.68 6.00
CA SER A 309 -5.99 -28.44 6.35
C SER A 309 -4.95 -27.64 7.13
N ASN A 310 -4.94 -26.30 7.02
CA ASN A 310 -3.86 -25.48 7.53
C ASN A 310 -4.35 -24.13 8.06
N THR A 311 -3.48 -23.46 8.82
CA THR A 311 -3.62 -22.04 9.16
C THR A 311 -2.60 -21.24 8.35
N LEU A 312 -3.05 -20.26 7.59
CA LEU A 312 -2.21 -19.43 6.73
C LEU A 312 -2.10 -18.01 7.28
N ILE A 313 -0.90 -17.46 7.27
CA ILE A 313 -0.65 -16.03 7.43
C ILE A 313 -0.25 -15.52 6.06
N VAL A 314 -1.16 -14.80 5.39
CA VAL A 314 -0.97 -14.32 4.02
C VAL A 314 -0.51 -12.86 4.06
N ASP A 315 0.74 -12.63 3.67
CA ASP A 315 1.37 -11.31 3.56
C ASP A 315 2.13 -11.22 2.21
N ALA A 316 1.41 -11.54 1.12
CA ALA A 316 1.95 -11.79 -0.21
C ALA A 316 1.65 -10.64 -1.21
N TYR A 317 1.46 -9.42 -0.72
CA TYR A 317 1.23 -8.27 -1.58
C TYR A 317 2.54 -7.60 -2.01
N ASN A 318 3.47 -7.38 -1.07
CA ASN A 318 4.80 -6.82 -1.36
C ASN A 318 5.83 -7.33 -0.34
N ALA A 319 7.09 -7.39 -0.78
CA ALA A 319 8.20 -7.79 0.05
C ALA A 319 9.40 -6.86 -0.16
N ASN A 320 10.00 -6.42 0.93
CA ASN A 320 11.29 -5.78 0.99
C ASN A 320 12.04 -6.30 2.21
N HIS A 321 13.33 -6.04 2.30
CA HIS A 321 14.20 -6.56 3.36
C HIS A 321 13.63 -6.32 4.76
N THR A 322 13.22 -5.08 5.08
CA THR A 322 12.67 -4.73 6.40
C THR A 322 11.37 -5.46 6.68
N SER A 323 10.44 -5.51 5.72
CA SER A 323 9.14 -6.17 5.92
C SER A 323 9.26 -7.69 6.04
N MET A 324 10.21 -8.31 5.31
CA MET A 324 10.49 -9.75 5.43
C MET A 324 10.99 -10.09 6.82
N LEU A 325 12.02 -9.39 7.30
CA LEU A 325 12.59 -9.62 8.64
C LEU A 325 11.56 -9.40 9.74
N THR A 326 10.79 -8.33 9.68
CA THR A 326 9.74 -8.01 10.67
C THR A 326 8.65 -9.09 10.72
N SER A 327 8.21 -9.58 9.55
CA SER A 327 7.20 -10.64 9.47
C SER A 327 7.74 -11.97 10.03
N LEU A 328 9.00 -12.31 9.72
CA LEU A 328 9.68 -13.48 10.25
C LEU A 328 9.85 -13.40 11.79
N ASP A 329 10.24 -12.21 12.33
CA ASP A 329 10.34 -12.00 13.78
C ASP A 329 9.00 -12.25 14.48
N ASN A 330 7.94 -11.71 13.93
CA ASN A 330 6.60 -11.91 14.48
C ASN A 330 6.17 -13.40 14.43
N PHE A 331 6.45 -14.06 13.30
CA PHE A 331 6.12 -15.48 13.13
C PHE A 331 6.97 -16.37 14.05
N ALA A 332 8.23 -16.03 14.27
CA ALA A 332 9.11 -16.72 15.20
C ALA A 332 8.62 -16.59 16.66
N ALA A 333 8.22 -15.37 17.06
CA ALA A 333 7.83 -15.03 18.43
C ALA A 333 6.49 -15.66 18.84
N THR A 334 5.62 -16.01 17.89
CA THR A 334 4.34 -16.67 18.17
C THR A 334 4.55 -18.17 18.30
N ASP A 335 3.92 -18.81 19.30
CA ASP A 335 4.05 -20.25 19.62
C ASP A 335 3.25 -21.17 18.69
N PHE A 336 3.20 -20.84 17.39
CA PHE A 336 2.59 -21.70 16.38
C PHE A 336 3.31 -23.04 16.25
N ALA A 337 2.53 -24.11 16.19
CA ALA A 337 3.05 -25.44 15.92
C ALA A 337 3.29 -25.67 14.42
N ASN A 338 4.20 -26.60 14.09
CA ASN A 338 4.41 -27.06 12.72
C ASN A 338 4.61 -25.91 11.71
N LYS A 339 5.49 -24.98 12.02
CA LYS A 339 5.77 -23.80 11.22
C LYS A 339 6.33 -24.15 9.84
N VAL A 340 5.79 -23.54 8.81
CA VAL A 340 6.26 -23.62 7.43
C VAL A 340 6.42 -22.20 6.87
N LEU A 341 7.46 -21.99 6.08
CA LEU A 341 7.69 -20.73 5.41
C LEU A 341 7.62 -20.92 3.89
N ILE A 342 6.81 -20.11 3.23
CA ILE A 342 6.77 -19.97 1.77
C ILE A 342 7.14 -18.52 1.45
N LEU A 343 8.38 -18.30 1.01
CA LEU A 343 8.93 -16.98 0.80
C LEU A 343 9.20 -16.73 -0.70
N GLY A 344 8.78 -15.57 -1.18
CA GLY A 344 9.03 -15.13 -2.54
C GLY A 344 10.17 -14.12 -2.62
N ASP A 345 10.90 -14.11 -3.76
CA ASP A 345 11.97 -13.17 -4.02
C ASP A 345 11.55 -11.71 -3.78
N MET A 346 12.48 -10.91 -3.27
CA MET A 346 12.36 -9.47 -3.16
C MET A 346 12.96 -8.81 -4.41
N TYR A 347 12.30 -7.77 -4.92
CA TYR A 347 12.74 -7.05 -6.13
C TYR A 347 13.14 -5.61 -5.81
N GLU A 348 13.75 -4.92 -6.78
CA GLU A 348 14.15 -3.51 -6.70
C GLU A 348 15.20 -3.22 -5.60
N LEU A 349 16.06 -4.20 -5.32
CA LEU A 349 17.11 -4.10 -4.32
C LEU A 349 18.49 -3.74 -4.93
N GLY A 350 18.63 -3.84 -6.27
CA GLY A 350 19.88 -3.58 -6.96
C GLY A 350 21.05 -4.44 -6.40
N GLU A 351 22.20 -3.82 -6.18
CA GLU A 351 23.40 -4.48 -5.64
C GLU A 351 23.22 -5.08 -4.22
N PHE A 352 22.20 -4.63 -3.47
CA PHE A 352 21.92 -5.14 -2.13
C PHE A 352 21.12 -6.46 -2.13
N SER A 353 20.67 -6.96 -3.31
CA SER A 353 19.77 -8.11 -3.41
C SER A 353 20.33 -9.35 -2.73
N ARG A 354 21.57 -9.75 -3.08
CA ARG A 354 22.20 -10.98 -2.55
C ARG A 354 22.30 -10.96 -1.01
N GLN A 355 22.77 -9.84 -0.44
CA GLN A 355 22.89 -9.71 1.01
C GLN A 355 21.53 -9.71 1.71
N ALA A 356 20.54 -9.00 1.17
CA ALA A 356 19.21 -8.93 1.75
C ALA A 356 18.51 -10.30 1.75
N HIS A 357 18.64 -11.07 0.67
CA HIS A 357 18.10 -12.43 0.60
C HIS A 357 18.85 -13.39 1.56
N ALA A 358 20.17 -13.27 1.69
CA ALA A 358 20.96 -14.07 2.64
C ALA A 358 20.54 -13.79 4.10
N ASP A 359 20.30 -12.52 4.47
CA ASP A 359 19.83 -12.16 5.81
C ASP A 359 18.46 -12.76 6.12
N VAL A 360 17.53 -12.72 5.15
CA VAL A 360 16.20 -13.33 5.26
C VAL A 360 16.32 -14.86 5.39
N LEU A 361 17.18 -15.50 4.59
CA LEU A 361 17.39 -16.95 4.64
C LEU A 361 17.94 -17.42 5.99
N ARG A 362 18.99 -16.76 6.54
CA ARG A 362 19.53 -17.09 7.86
C ARG A 362 18.44 -17.07 8.93
N LYS A 363 17.60 -16.02 8.88
CA LYS A 363 16.49 -15.88 9.81
C LYS A 363 15.42 -16.96 9.60
N ALA A 364 15.06 -17.26 8.36
CA ALA A 364 14.09 -18.28 8.01
C ALA A 364 14.52 -19.67 8.48
N CYS A 365 15.77 -20.05 8.24
CA CYS A 365 16.35 -21.32 8.68
C CYS A 365 16.36 -21.49 10.21
N ALA A 366 16.51 -20.39 10.95
CA ALA A 366 16.43 -20.41 12.41
C ALA A 366 14.99 -20.65 12.95
N ILE A 367 13.96 -20.45 12.12
CA ILE A 367 12.56 -20.61 12.51
C ILE A 367 12.06 -22.03 12.24
N THR A 368 12.35 -22.57 11.05
CA THR A 368 11.88 -23.89 10.62
C THR A 368 12.75 -24.47 9.51
N PRO A 369 12.93 -25.80 9.46
CA PRO A 369 13.56 -26.47 8.32
C PRO A 369 12.60 -26.64 7.13
N GLU A 370 11.28 -26.46 7.30
CA GLU A 370 10.28 -26.55 6.22
C GLU A 370 10.19 -25.21 5.49
N LEU A 371 11.09 -25.01 4.53
CA LEU A 371 11.27 -23.74 3.80
C LEU A 371 11.11 -23.94 2.30
N PHE A 372 10.14 -23.24 1.72
CA PHE A 372 9.87 -23.18 0.28
C PHE A 372 10.17 -21.78 -0.24
N LEU A 373 10.99 -21.69 -1.27
CA LEU A 373 11.48 -20.44 -1.84
C LEU A 373 11.00 -20.34 -3.29
N VAL A 374 10.37 -19.23 -3.63
CA VAL A 374 9.69 -19.03 -4.92
C VAL A 374 10.22 -17.77 -5.59
N GLY A 375 10.69 -17.87 -6.83
CA GLY A 375 11.08 -16.72 -7.61
C GLY A 375 12.13 -17.01 -8.68
N ARG A 376 12.67 -15.93 -9.24
CA ARG A 376 13.57 -16.00 -10.40
C ARG A 376 15.02 -16.37 -10.07
N GLY A 377 15.32 -16.69 -8.81
CA GLY A 377 16.61 -17.19 -8.40
C GLY A 377 17.40 -16.33 -7.43
N GLU A 378 16.85 -15.21 -6.93
CA GLU A 378 17.53 -14.35 -5.96
C GLU A 378 17.82 -15.10 -4.66
N PHE A 379 16.84 -15.81 -4.10
CA PHE A 379 17.06 -16.69 -2.95
C PHE A 379 18.01 -17.84 -3.25
N LYS A 380 17.95 -18.40 -4.46
CA LYS A 380 18.84 -19.51 -4.88
C LYS A 380 20.31 -19.04 -4.93
N ALA A 381 20.56 -17.84 -5.48
CA ALA A 381 21.88 -17.24 -5.49
C ALA A 381 22.38 -16.91 -4.08
N ALA A 382 21.51 -16.38 -3.20
CA ALA A 382 21.88 -16.06 -1.83
C ALA A 382 22.13 -17.30 -0.95
N ALA A 383 21.51 -18.44 -1.27
CA ALA A 383 21.70 -19.69 -0.53
C ALA A 383 23.13 -20.24 -0.59
N GLU A 384 23.94 -19.84 -1.58
CA GLU A 384 25.36 -20.17 -1.63
C GLU A 384 26.14 -19.58 -0.43
N ASP A 385 25.64 -18.47 0.14
CA ASP A 385 26.24 -17.78 1.31
C ASP A 385 25.60 -18.21 2.64
N VAL A 386 24.63 -19.16 2.60
CA VAL A 386 23.84 -19.61 3.78
C VAL A 386 23.76 -21.14 3.80
N PRO A 387 24.79 -21.84 4.33
CA PRO A 387 24.83 -23.31 4.36
C PRO A 387 23.62 -23.96 5.06
N GLU A 388 23.01 -23.25 6.03
CA GLU A 388 21.82 -23.69 6.78
C GLU A 388 20.59 -23.83 5.85
N ALA A 389 20.60 -23.18 4.71
CA ALA A 389 19.52 -23.26 3.71
C ALA A 389 19.59 -24.49 2.79
N SER A 390 20.55 -25.41 3.01
CA SER A 390 20.74 -26.62 2.18
C SER A 390 19.52 -27.54 2.12
N GLY A 391 18.61 -27.47 3.10
CA GLY A 391 17.34 -28.19 3.12
C GLY A 391 16.16 -27.45 2.46
N ALA A 392 16.34 -26.19 2.05
CA ALA A 392 15.29 -25.41 1.42
C ALA A 392 14.95 -25.91 0.01
N ARG A 393 13.68 -25.81 -0.37
CA ARG A 393 13.19 -26.18 -1.71
C ARG A 393 12.94 -24.95 -2.53
N PHE A 394 13.51 -24.91 -3.74
CA PHE A 394 13.43 -23.77 -4.67
C PHE A 394 12.47 -24.07 -5.81
N PHE A 395 11.62 -23.09 -6.13
CA PHE A 395 10.65 -23.15 -7.23
C PHE A 395 10.73 -21.87 -8.06
N ASP A 396 10.74 -21.98 -9.37
CA ASP A 396 10.87 -20.86 -10.28
C ASP A 396 9.59 -19.98 -10.32
N SER A 397 8.46 -20.53 -9.87
CA SER A 397 7.18 -19.80 -9.80
C SER A 397 6.22 -20.40 -8.76
N ALA A 398 5.19 -19.64 -8.38
CA ALA A 398 4.12 -20.13 -7.52
C ALA A 398 3.33 -21.26 -8.19
N GLU A 399 3.19 -21.25 -9.50
CA GLU A 399 2.56 -22.31 -10.27
C GLU A 399 3.33 -23.65 -10.13
N ALA A 400 4.66 -23.62 -10.22
CA ALA A 400 5.50 -24.80 -10.03
C ALA A 400 5.38 -25.36 -8.59
N LEU A 401 5.35 -24.47 -7.59
CA LEU A 401 5.10 -24.89 -6.21
C LEU A 401 3.69 -25.45 -6.03
N ARG A 402 2.68 -24.82 -6.67
CA ARG A 402 1.28 -25.29 -6.63
C ARG A 402 1.15 -26.72 -7.20
N GLU A 403 1.79 -27.01 -8.33
CA GLU A 403 1.81 -28.35 -8.94
C GLU A 403 2.47 -29.37 -8.01
N TRP A 404 3.62 -29.01 -7.42
CA TRP A 404 4.32 -29.87 -6.47
C TRP A 404 3.48 -30.18 -5.24
N LEU A 405 2.82 -29.16 -4.65
CA LEU A 405 1.94 -29.29 -3.49
C LEU A 405 0.72 -30.19 -3.79
N GLY A 406 0.24 -30.24 -5.04
CA GLY A 406 -0.83 -31.15 -5.46
C GLY A 406 -0.50 -32.63 -5.22
N SER A 407 0.79 -33.00 -5.31
CA SER A 407 1.27 -34.36 -5.01
C SER A 407 1.92 -34.51 -3.63
N HIS A 408 2.20 -33.41 -2.94
CA HIS A 408 2.83 -33.35 -1.61
C HIS A 408 2.06 -32.39 -0.68
N PRO A 409 0.80 -32.72 -0.33
CA PRO A 409 -0.04 -31.80 0.43
C PRO A 409 0.50 -31.58 1.84
N LEU A 410 0.52 -30.30 2.26
CA LEU A 410 0.81 -29.92 3.63
C LEU A 410 -0.47 -30.03 4.46
N LYS A 411 -0.38 -30.58 5.67
CA LYS A 411 -1.50 -30.73 6.61
C LYS A 411 -1.06 -30.39 8.02
N ASP A 412 -1.99 -29.85 8.78
CA ASP A 412 -1.77 -29.46 10.19
C ASP A 412 -0.55 -28.53 10.34
N ARG A 413 -0.41 -27.55 9.40
CA ARG A 413 0.69 -26.58 9.39
C ARG A 413 0.19 -25.17 9.67
N THR A 414 1.05 -24.38 10.29
CA THR A 414 0.93 -22.91 10.27
C THR A 414 1.92 -22.37 9.26
N ILE A 415 1.42 -21.74 8.19
CA ILE A 415 2.21 -21.38 7.01
C ILE A 415 2.24 -19.86 6.87
N LEU A 416 3.43 -19.27 6.87
CA LEU A 416 3.60 -17.87 6.47
C LEU A 416 3.90 -17.81 4.95
N LEU A 417 3.01 -17.12 4.22
CA LEU A 417 3.21 -16.81 2.81
C LEU A 417 3.63 -15.34 2.71
N LYS A 418 4.88 -15.08 2.31
CA LYS A 418 5.37 -13.72 2.12
C LYS A 418 6.26 -13.58 0.89
N GLY A 419 5.95 -12.59 0.05
CA GLY A 419 6.70 -12.31 -1.17
C GLY A 419 6.18 -11.06 -1.87
N SER A 420 6.88 -10.66 -2.92
CA SER A 420 6.42 -9.60 -3.82
C SER A 420 5.20 -10.07 -4.63
N ASN A 421 4.35 -9.14 -5.05
CA ASN A 421 3.14 -9.46 -5.82
C ASN A 421 3.44 -10.23 -7.12
N SER A 422 4.57 -9.93 -7.75
CA SER A 422 5.04 -10.61 -8.96
C SER A 422 5.37 -12.10 -8.75
N ASN A 423 5.62 -12.55 -7.52
CA ASN A 423 5.79 -13.97 -7.20
C ASN A 423 4.46 -14.73 -7.17
N ARG A 424 3.33 -14.04 -7.20
CA ARG A 424 1.96 -14.57 -7.26
C ARG A 424 1.61 -15.61 -6.18
N LEU A 425 2.23 -15.51 -5.00
CA LEU A 425 1.97 -16.45 -3.88
C LEU A 425 0.49 -16.48 -3.45
N PHE A 426 -0.29 -15.47 -3.82
CA PHE A 426 -1.73 -15.38 -3.55
C PHE A 426 -2.57 -16.46 -4.24
N ILE A 427 -2.01 -17.27 -5.16
CA ILE A 427 -2.69 -18.41 -5.77
C ILE A 427 -2.61 -19.69 -4.91
N LEU A 428 -1.74 -19.72 -3.90
CA LEU A 428 -1.46 -20.92 -3.12
C LEU A 428 -2.51 -21.20 -2.02
N PRO A 429 -3.19 -20.21 -1.39
CA PRO A 429 -4.19 -20.48 -0.36
C PRO A 429 -5.31 -21.42 -0.77
N GLU A 430 -5.65 -21.50 -2.04
CA GLU A 430 -6.71 -22.39 -2.55
C GLU A 430 -6.38 -23.89 -2.43
N ILE A 431 -5.08 -24.23 -2.33
CA ILE A 431 -4.62 -25.64 -2.30
C ILE A 431 -3.93 -26.00 -0.97
N LEU A 432 -3.70 -25.03 -0.11
CA LEU A 432 -3.13 -25.19 1.21
C LEU A 432 -4.24 -25.31 2.26
#